data_d533b964300f1d4301787bfd83e48341
#
_entry.id   d533b964300f1d4301787bfd83e48341
#
_cell.length_a   1.000
_cell.length_b   1.000
_cell.length_c   1.000
_cell.angle_alpha   90.00
_cell.angle_beta   90.00
_cell.angle_gamma   90.00
#
_symmetry.space_group_name_H-M   'P 1'
#
loop_
_entity.id
_entity.type
_entity.pdbx_description
1 polymer ?
#
loop_
_entity_poly.entity_id
_entity_poly.type
_entity_poly.pdbx_seq_one_letter_code
_entity_poly.pdbx_strand_id
1 'polypeptide(L)'
;MNDTAHLAIAPDVLIGITNLALESIEGVRPVQPSQRVGEILSGRRSRGVAIERDASGVWIDVTLAVDYGIEIPKVAASVQRAVRESVASMTGLEVRSVNVYVEAVDLNERESSD
;
A
#
# COMPACT_ATOMS: atom_id res chain seq x y z
N MET A 1 27.17 -21.93 -5.41
CA MET A 1 26.86 -21.58 -5.58
C MET A 1 26.39 -20.77 -5.66
N ASN A 2 26.38 -20.51 -6.05
CA ASN A 2 25.92 -19.87 -6.27
C ASN A 2 25.48 -19.23 -6.71
N ASP A 3 25.29 -19.35 -6.79
CA ASP A 3 25.01 -18.82 -7.36
C ASP A 3 24.63 -17.97 -7.75
N THR A 4 24.83 -18.25 -7.43
CA THR A 4 24.82 -17.24 -8.06
C THR A 4 23.71 -16.56 -8.75
N ALA A 5 22.61 -16.99 -8.76
CA ALA A 5 21.52 -16.29 -9.38
C ALA A 5 21.24 -14.99 -8.68
N HIS A 6 21.10 -13.96 -9.47
CA HIS A 6 20.87 -12.63 -8.94
C HIS A 6 19.46 -12.21 -9.31
N LEU A 7 18.65 -11.89 -8.30
CA LEU A 7 17.29 -11.45 -8.54
C LEU A 7 17.17 -9.98 -8.19
N ALA A 8 16.73 -9.20 -9.17
CA ALA A 8 16.46 -7.78 -8.95
C ALA A 8 14.97 -7.55 -9.18
N ILE A 9 14.34 -6.83 -8.27
CA ILE A 9 12.93 -6.54 -8.36
C ILE A 9 12.78 -5.04 -8.46
N ALA A 10 12.19 -4.58 -9.56
CA ALA A 10 12.01 -3.16 -9.78
C ALA A 10 11.00 -2.59 -8.80
N PRO A 11 11.17 -1.33 -8.39
CA PRO A 11 10.19 -0.73 -7.46
C PRO A 11 8.77 -0.77 -8.00
N ASP A 12 8.59 -0.65 -9.30
CA ASP A 12 7.23 -0.67 -9.86
C ASP A 12 6.55 -2.01 -9.65
N VAL A 13 7.32 -3.09 -9.53
CA VAL A 13 6.73 -4.38 -9.21
C VAL A 13 6.14 -4.36 -7.82
N LEU A 14 6.86 -3.77 -6.88
CA LEU A 14 6.35 -3.67 -5.51
C LEU A 14 5.11 -2.80 -5.43
N ILE A 15 5.11 -1.71 -6.19
CA ILE A 15 3.93 -0.85 -6.24
C ILE A 15 2.74 -1.60 -6.83
N GLY A 16 2.98 -2.36 -7.90
CA GLY A 16 1.91 -3.14 -8.51
C GLY A 16 1.33 -4.19 -7.59
N ILE A 17 2.21 -4.89 -6.86
CA ILE A 17 1.73 -5.89 -5.91
C ILE A 17 0.90 -5.23 -4.83
N THR A 18 1.35 -4.08 -4.32
CA THR A 18 0.62 -3.36 -3.30
C THR A 18 -0.73 -2.92 -3.80
N ASN A 19 -0.79 -2.38 -5.01
CA ASN A 19 -2.08 -1.94 -5.56
C ASN A 19 -3.04 -3.11 -5.75
N LEU A 20 -2.54 -4.26 -6.19
CA LEU A 20 -3.42 -5.41 -6.32
C LEU A 20 -3.94 -5.89 -4.98
N ALA A 21 -3.08 -5.84 -3.96
CA ALA A 21 -3.54 -6.21 -2.62
C ALA A 21 -4.64 -5.27 -2.15
N LEU A 22 -4.51 -3.98 -2.45
CA LEU A 22 -5.54 -3.03 -2.05
C LEU A 22 -6.86 -3.30 -2.74
N GLU A 23 -6.82 -3.76 -3.98
CA GLU A 23 -8.05 -4.03 -4.72
C GLU A 23 -8.87 -5.15 -4.09
N SER A 24 -8.25 -5.98 -3.29
CA SER A 24 -8.97 -7.07 -2.65
C SER A 24 -9.75 -6.61 -1.42
N ILE A 25 -9.62 -5.36 -1.03
CA ILE A 25 -10.25 -4.88 0.20
C ILE A 25 -11.33 -3.89 -0.18
N GLU A 26 -12.55 -4.22 0.21
CA GLU A 26 -13.69 -3.37 -0.12
C GLU A 26 -13.68 -2.12 0.71
N GLY A 27 -14.14 -1.05 0.08
CA GLY A 27 -14.33 0.20 0.80
C GLY A 27 -13.11 1.07 0.87
N VAL A 28 -12.02 0.68 0.22
CA VAL A 28 -10.82 1.51 0.21
C VAL A 28 -10.34 1.69 -1.21
N ARG A 29 -9.67 2.80 -1.45
CA ARG A 29 -8.98 3.00 -2.72
C ARG A 29 -7.79 3.90 -2.50
N PRO A 30 -6.72 3.70 -3.25
CA PRO A 30 -5.54 4.56 -3.11
C PRO A 30 -5.81 5.93 -3.70
N VAL A 31 -5.28 6.95 -3.04
CA VAL A 31 -5.41 8.32 -3.51
C VAL A 31 -4.07 8.99 -3.39
N GLN A 32 -3.86 10.05 -4.15
CA GLN A 32 -2.64 10.81 -4.05
C GLN A 32 -2.54 11.41 -2.67
N PRO A 33 -1.38 11.31 -2.04
CA PRO A 33 -1.22 11.90 -0.71
C PRO A 33 -1.15 13.41 -0.80
N SER A 34 -1.46 14.05 0.31
CA SER A 34 -1.20 15.46 0.43
C SER A 34 0.31 15.68 0.34
N GLN A 35 0.70 16.92 0.10
CA GLN A 35 2.12 17.19 -0.06
C GLN A 35 2.93 16.82 1.17
N ARG A 36 2.37 17.06 2.34
CA ARG A 36 3.11 16.76 3.55
C ARG A 36 3.40 15.28 3.67
N VAL A 37 2.39 14.47 3.35
CA VAL A 37 2.60 13.03 3.40
C VAL A 37 3.61 12.62 2.35
N GLY A 38 3.51 13.21 1.16
CA GLY A 38 4.39 12.83 0.09
C GLY A 38 5.84 13.11 0.33
N GLU A 39 6.15 13.97 1.28
CA GLU A 39 7.54 14.31 1.58
C GLU A 39 8.19 13.38 2.58
N ILE A 40 7.42 12.54 3.23
CA ILE A 40 7.96 11.71 4.29
C ILE A 40 8.86 10.62 3.75
N LEU A 41 8.48 10.03 2.66
CA LEU A 41 9.20 8.90 2.11
C LEU A 41 9.89 9.33 0.84
N SER A 42 11.19 9.09 0.76
CA SER A 42 11.97 9.55 -0.37
C SER A 42 12.07 8.53 -1.49
N GLY A 43 11.50 7.34 -1.33
CA GLY A 43 11.60 6.32 -2.35
C GLY A 43 10.62 6.51 -3.48
N ARG A 44 10.44 5.45 -4.27
CA ARG A 44 9.55 5.47 -5.40
C ARG A 44 8.11 5.54 -4.95
N ARG A 45 7.30 6.30 -5.66
CA ARG A 45 5.89 6.39 -5.32
C ARG A 45 5.05 6.48 -6.57
N SER A 46 3.81 6.03 -6.46
CA SER A 46 2.84 6.10 -7.54
C SER A 46 1.46 5.80 -6.96
N ARG A 47 0.48 6.62 -7.31
CA ARG A 47 -0.92 6.33 -7.03
C ARG A 47 -1.19 6.07 -5.55
N GLY A 48 -0.63 6.87 -4.70
CA GLY A 48 -0.87 6.71 -3.28
C GLY A 48 -0.03 5.64 -2.61
N VAL A 49 0.89 5.01 -3.34
CA VAL A 49 1.79 4.02 -2.78
C VAL A 49 3.21 4.55 -2.88
N ALA A 50 3.92 4.54 -1.76
CA ALA A 50 5.31 4.93 -1.73
C ALA A 50 6.11 3.76 -1.17
N ILE A 51 7.22 3.47 -1.82
CA ILE A 51 8.07 2.33 -1.47
C ILE A 51 9.48 2.84 -1.22
N GLU A 52 10.04 2.36 -0.12
CA GLU A 52 11.46 2.57 0.14
C GLU A 52 12.04 1.25 0.56
N ARG A 53 13.24 0.94 0.09
CA ARG A 53 13.85 -0.32 0.47
C ARG A 53 15.36 -0.16 0.58
N ASP A 54 15.91 -1.02 1.40
CA ASP A 54 17.37 -1.12 1.52
C ASP A 54 17.68 -2.58 1.82
N ALA A 55 18.92 -2.83 2.28
CA ALA A 55 19.37 -4.19 2.53
C ALA A 55 18.54 -4.88 3.61
N SER A 56 17.90 -4.14 4.50
CA SER A 56 17.17 -4.74 5.61
C SER A 56 15.71 -5.01 5.29
N GLY A 57 15.18 -4.46 4.21
CA GLY A 57 13.80 -4.73 3.87
C GLY A 57 13.12 -3.60 3.14
N VAL A 58 11.79 -3.61 3.24
CA VAL A 58 10.93 -2.72 2.48
C VAL A 58 10.02 -1.97 3.45
N TRP A 59 9.87 -0.68 3.23
CA TRP A 59 8.89 0.15 3.92
C TRP A 59 7.87 0.61 2.89
N ILE A 60 6.60 0.52 3.24
CA ILE A 60 5.52 0.83 2.31
C ILE A 60 4.57 1.80 2.99
N ASP A 61 4.29 2.92 2.32
CA ASP A 61 3.28 3.86 2.76
C ASP A 61 2.13 3.82 1.78
N VAL A 62 0.93 3.71 2.30
CA VAL A 62 -0.29 3.65 1.50
C VAL A 62 -1.21 4.76 1.94
N THR A 63 -1.66 5.57 0.99
CA THR A 63 -2.59 6.66 1.26
C THR A 63 -3.93 6.31 0.64
N LEU A 64 -4.97 6.36 1.44
CA LEU A 64 -6.27 5.82 1.07
C LEU A 64 -7.39 6.82 1.28
N ALA A 65 -8.41 6.67 0.45
CA ALA A 65 -9.75 7.13 0.77
C ALA A 65 -10.57 5.92 1.16
N VAL A 66 -11.46 6.09 2.10
CA VAL A 66 -12.34 5.01 2.56
C VAL A 66 -13.78 5.43 2.40
N ASP A 67 -14.66 4.46 2.23
CA ASP A 67 -16.09 4.72 2.15
C ASP A 67 -16.61 5.12 3.52
N TYR A 68 -17.57 6.02 3.53
CA TYR A 68 -18.25 6.40 4.76
C TYR A 68 -18.87 5.16 5.38
N GLY A 69 -18.71 5.03 6.67
CA GLY A 69 -19.28 3.88 7.40
C GLY A 69 -18.31 2.76 7.65
N ILE A 70 -17.16 2.82 7.03
CA ILE A 70 -16.12 1.82 7.25
C ILE A 70 -15.48 2.04 8.63
N GLU A 71 -15.21 0.97 9.34
CA GLU A 71 -14.45 1.05 10.58
C GLU A 71 -12.98 1.18 10.23
N ILE A 72 -12.45 2.39 10.32
CA ILE A 72 -11.12 2.68 9.83
C ILE A 72 -10.03 1.82 10.47
N PRO A 73 -10.01 1.65 11.81
CA PRO A 73 -8.93 0.82 12.37
C PRO A 73 -8.95 -0.61 11.87
N LYS A 74 -10.13 -1.15 11.67
CA LYS A 74 -10.24 -2.53 11.17
C LYS A 74 -9.78 -2.65 9.74
N VAL A 75 -10.21 -1.71 8.89
CA VAL A 75 -9.82 -1.81 7.50
C VAL A 75 -8.34 -1.51 7.33
N ALA A 76 -7.80 -0.61 8.15
CA ALA A 76 -6.36 -0.35 8.09
C ALA A 76 -5.57 -1.59 8.44
N ALA A 77 -6.01 -2.34 9.45
CA ALA A 77 -5.33 -3.58 9.80
C ALA A 77 -5.40 -4.60 8.68
N SER A 78 -6.55 -4.66 8.00
CA SER A 78 -6.69 -5.56 6.86
C SER A 78 -5.76 -5.17 5.71
N VAL A 79 -5.64 -3.87 5.46
CA VAL A 79 -4.73 -3.39 4.43
C VAL A 79 -3.30 -3.76 4.78
N GLN A 80 -2.89 -3.52 6.02
CA GLN A 80 -1.53 -3.83 6.44
C GLN A 80 -1.22 -5.30 6.25
N ARG A 81 -2.16 -6.16 6.63
CA ARG A 81 -1.93 -7.59 6.50
C ARG A 81 -1.88 -8.02 5.04
N ALA A 82 -2.83 -7.53 4.23
CA ALA A 82 -2.88 -7.96 2.83
C ALA A 82 -1.64 -7.52 2.07
N VAL A 83 -1.20 -6.28 2.29
CA VAL A 83 -0.02 -5.77 1.61
C VAL A 83 1.21 -6.55 2.05
N ARG A 84 1.36 -6.73 3.37
CA ARG A 84 2.53 -7.44 3.89
C ARG A 84 2.61 -8.86 3.34
N GLU A 85 1.48 -9.56 3.35
CA GLU A 85 1.48 -10.94 2.90
C GLU A 85 1.75 -11.05 1.41
N SER A 86 1.14 -10.16 0.62
CA SER A 86 1.33 -10.23 -0.83
C SER A 86 2.77 -9.92 -1.21
N VAL A 87 3.32 -8.87 -0.64
CA VAL A 87 4.69 -8.50 -0.98
C VAL A 87 5.67 -9.58 -0.51
N ALA A 88 5.52 -10.03 0.73
CA ALA A 88 6.46 -11.02 1.26
C ALA A 88 6.39 -12.32 0.48
N SER A 89 5.18 -12.79 0.16
CA SER A 89 5.06 -14.10 -0.49
C SER A 89 5.50 -14.06 -1.94
N MET A 90 5.30 -12.94 -2.62
CA MET A 90 5.67 -12.88 -4.03
C MET A 90 7.12 -12.54 -4.26
N THR A 91 7.73 -11.81 -3.32
CA THR A 91 9.08 -11.32 -3.56
C THR A 91 10.12 -11.93 -2.63
N GLY A 92 9.69 -12.46 -1.48
CA GLY A 92 10.63 -12.93 -0.48
C GLY A 92 11.28 -11.83 0.32
N LEU A 93 10.92 -10.58 0.08
CA LEU A 93 11.52 -9.46 0.80
C LEU A 93 10.91 -9.33 2.18
N GLU A 94 11.70 -8.82 3.10
CA GLU A 94 11.22 -8.54 4.45
C GLU A 94 10.46 -7.23 4.43
N VAL A 95 9.18 -7.26 4.81
CA VAL A 95 8.38 -6.04 4.88
C VAL A 95 8.51 -5.49 6.29
N ARG A 96 9.20 -4.35 6.40
CA ARG A 96 9.48 -3.77 7.70
C ARG A 96 8.30 -3.01 8.26
N SER A 97 7.59 -2.30 7.40
CA SER A 97 6.40 -1.60 7.86
C SER A 97 5.46 -1.37 6.69
N VAL A 98 4.18 -1.34 7.01
CA VAL A 98 3.15 -0.87 6.10
C VAL A 98 2.39 0.20 6.86
N ASN A 99 2.56 1.44 6.45
CA ASN A 99 1.90 2.56 7.09
C ASN A 99 0.70 2.97 6.26
N VAL A 100 -0.42 3.17 6.93
CA VAL A 100 -1.66 3.51 6.25
C VAL A 100 -2.06 4.91 6.66
N TYR A 101 -2.27 5.76 5.66
CA TYR A 101 -2.73 7.13 5.86
C TYR A 101 -4.10 7.25 5.23
N VAL A 102 -5.11 7.61 6.02
CA VAL A 102 -6.46 7.78 5.51
C VAL A 102 -6.67 9.27 5.33
N GLU A 103 -6.81 9.69 4.08
CA GLU A 103 -6.87 11.12 3.77
C GLU A 103 -8.25 11.60 3.41
N ALA A 104 -9.17 10.70 3.10
CA ALA A 104 -10.48 11.12 2.67
C ALA A 104 -11.50 10.06 3.00
N VAL A 105 -12.72 10.51 3.22
CA VAL A 105 -13.87 9.64 3.39
C VAL A 105 -14.82 9.96 2.26
N ASP A 106 -15.16 8.96 1.47
CA ASP A 106 -16.07 9.14 0.34
C ASP A 106 -17.48 8.94 0.83
N LEU A 107 -18.31 9.92 0.55
CA LEU A 107 -19.74 9.75 0.77
C LEU A 107 -20.27 9.04 -0.46
N ASN A 108 -20.77 7.86 -0.26
CA ASN A 108 -21.15 7.04 -1.40
C ASN A 108 -22.51 7.47 -1.90
N GLU A 109 -22.49 8.29 -2.93
CA GLU A 109 -23.72 8.87 -3.43
C GLU A 109 -24.65 7.86 -4.04
N ARG A 110 -24.10 6.77 -4.54
CA ARG A 110 -24.98 5.77 -5.13
C ARG A 110 -25.98 5.23 -4.16
N GLU A 111 -25.60 5.12 -2.91
CA GLU A 111 -26.48 4.55 -1.95
C GLU A 111 -27.57 5.49 -1.56
N SER A 112 -27.27 6.75 -1.55
CA SER A 112 -28.27 7.70 -1.16
C SER A 112 -29.30 7.91 -2.24
N SER A 113 -28.99 7.52 -3.46
CA SER A 113 -29.94 7.75 -4.53
C SER A 113 -31.05 6.72 -4.54
N ASP A 114 -30.97 5.72 -3.76
CA ASP A 114 -32.02 4.72 -3.71
C ASP A 114 -33.14 5.05 -2.74
#